data_b3448eb475bbb4f43e105d67ba9d62a1
#
_entry.id   b3448eb475bbb4f43e105d67ba9d62a1
#
_cell.length_a   1.000
_cell.length_b   1.000
_cell.length_c   1.000
_cell.angle_alpha   90.00
_cell.angle_beta   90.00
_cell.angle_gamma   90.00
#
_symmetry.space_group_name_H-M   'P 1'
#
loop_
_entity.id
_entity.type
_entity.pdbx_description
1 polymer ?
#
loop_
_entity_poly.entity_id
_entity_poly.type
_entity_poly.pdbx_seq_one_letter_code
_entity_poly.pdbx_strand_id
1 'polypeptide(L)'
;GIKTLSNINLTLAILFLFIVLFIGPFKEIVISSFEGLRFMFINFIDMSTLGISETSQFANDWTIFYWAWWVAFGPLVALFIARVSKGRTIRELIYAMLLFGSLGTWLFYMILGGYSMDLDQKQILEVSSVTGSSHADMAINIVKTMPLDNLMLIIFCIITIIFVTTSYDSMSFVIAYHVQKNTSVTGDPSKHLRLFWAIVLGILPAALIIYSSHGVALDLIILASVPLIIIYPLMAISLMKELINEKT
;
A
#
# COMPACT_ATOMS: atom_id res chain seq x y z
N GLY A 1 -16.81 16.00 -0.79
CA GLY A 1 -15.98 15.60 -1.92
C GLY A 1 -15.11 14.39 -1.58
N ILE A 2 -13.79 14.55 -1.51
CA ILE A 2 -12.82 13.45 -1.34
C ILE A 2 -13.06 12.63 -0.08
N LYS A 3 -13.31 13.28 1.06
CA LYS A 3 -13.61 12.58 2.33
C LYS A 3 -14.81 11.65 2.22
N THR A 4 -15.86 12.09 1.54
CA THR A 4 -17.06 11.27 1.31
C THR A 4 -16.75 10.07 0.43
N LEU A 5 -16.00 10.29 -0.66
CA LEU A 5 -15.59 9.24 -1.59
C LEU A 5 -14.68 8.22 -0.89
N SER A 6 -13.74 8.67 -0.07
CA SER A 6 -12.86 7.80 0.73
C SER A 6 -13.66 6.96 1.74
N ASN A 7 -14.64 7.55 2.42
CA ASN A 7 -15.51 6.83 3.36
C ASN A 7 -16.35 5.76 2.62
N ILE A 8 -16.90 6.10 1.45
CA ILE A 8 -17.62 5.14 0.61
C ILE A 8 -16.70 3.98 0.22
N ASN A 9 -15.49 4.30 -0.24
CA ASN A 9 -14.52 3.27 -0.61
C ASN A 9 -14.17 2.34 0.56
N LEU A 10 -13.90 2.89 1.73
CA LEU A 10 -13.61 2.10 2.92
C LEU A 10 -14.79 1.19 3.28
N THR A 11 -16.00 1.71 3.23
CA THR A 11 -17.21 0.90 3.50
C THR A 11 -17.37 -0.21 2.49
N LEU A 12 -17.23 0.08 1.19
CA LEU A 12 -17.31 -0.93 0.14
C LEU A 12 -16.22 -1.99 0.27
N ALA A 13 -14.98 -1.57 0.59
CA ALA A 13 -13.87 -2.49 0.78
C ALA A 13 -14.08 -3.42 1.98
N ILE A 14 -14.56 -2.90 3.11
CA ILE A 14 -14.89 -3.70 4.29
C ILE A 14 -16.04 -4.67 3.97
N LEU A 15 -17.10 -4.20 3.31
CA LEU A 15 -18.21 -5.08 2.90
C LEU A 15 -17.72 -6.18 1.96
N PHE A 16 -16.86 -5.85 1.00
CA PHE A 16 -16.28 -6.84 0.10
C PHE A 16 -15.47 -7.90 0.85
N LEU A 17 -14.64 -7.48 1.83
CA LEU A 17 -13.91 -8.43 2.68
C LEU A 17 -14.83 -9.34 3.48
N PHE A 18 -15.93 -8.81 4.04
CA PHE A 18 -16.92 -9.63 4.72
C PHE A 18 -17.59 -10.62 3.78
N ILE A 19 -17.94 -10.19 2.57
CA ILE A 19 -18.52 -11.09 1.55
C ILE A 19 -17.53 -12.23 1.25
N VAL A 20 -16.25 -11.92 1.01
CA VAL A 20 -15.23 -12.94 0.74
C VAL A 20 -15.07 -13.89 1.94
N LEU A 21 -15.06 -13.36 3.16
CA LEU A 21 -14.89 -14.15 4.37
C LEU A 21 -16.05 -15.12 4.61
N PHE A 22 -17.29 -14.70 4.32
CA PHE A 22 -18.49 -15.56 4.56
C PHE A 22 -18.82 -16.49 3.38
N ILE A 23 -18.45 -16.13 2.17
CA ILE A 23 -18.60 -16.97 0.97
C ILE A 23 -17.48 -18.00 0.91
N GLY A 24 -16.28 -17.60 1.29
CA GLY A 24 -15.11 -18.47 1.34
C GLY A 24 -15.15 -19.48 2.48
N PRO A 25 -14.14 -20.33 2.58
CA PRO A 25 -13.99 -21.28 3.67
C PRO A 25 -13.58 -20.54 4.96
N PHE A 26 -14.55 -19.98 5.66
CA PHE A 26 -14.35 -19.13 6.84
C PHE A 26 -13.37 -19.73 7.86
N LYS A 27 -13.54 -21.02 8.18
CA LYS A 27 -12.71 -21.71 9.16
C LYS A 27 -11.26 -21.78 8.71
N GLU A 28 -11.03 -22.14 7.47
CA GLU A 28 -9.71 -22.28 6.85
C GLU A 28 -9.02 -20.91 6.76
N ILE A 29 -9.74 -19.87 6.33
CA ILE A 29 -9.23 -18.49 6.28
C ILE A 29 -8.79 -18.03 7.68
N VAL A 30 -9.60 -18.26 8.69
CA VAL A 30 -9.27 -17.84 10.07
C VAL A 30 -8.08 -18.62 10.60
N ILE A 31 -8.05 -19.94 10.44
CA ILE A 31 -6.93 -20.76 10.92
C ILE A 31 -5.62 -20.37 10.22
N SER A 32 -5.61 -20.31 8.88
CA SER A 32 -4.42 -19.93 8.11
C SER A 32 -3.94 -18.52 8.44
N SER A 33 -4.85 -17.59 8.75
CA SER A 33 -4.53 -16.24 9.17
C SER A 33 -3.77 -16.22 10.50
N PHE A 34 -4.25 -16.95 11.51
CA PHE A 34 -3.56 -17.04 12.80
C PHE A 34 -2.24 -17.80 12.72
N GLU A 35 -2.19 -18.87 11.92
CA GLU A 35 -0.95 -19.60 11.68
C GLU A 35 0.08 -18.74 10.94
N GLY A 36 -0.35 -17.98 9.94
CA GLY A 36 0.50 -17.04 9.22
C GLY A 36 1.07 -15.93 10.13
N LEU A 37 0.25 -15.35 11.01
CA LEU A 37 0.72 -14.39 12.01
C LEU A 37 1.72 -15.03 12.98
N ARG A 38 1.40 -16.20 13.51
CA ARG A 38 2.30 -16.93 14.40
C ARG A 38 3.64 -17.22 13.73
N PHE A 39 3.60 -17.69 12.48
CA PHE A 39 4.80 -17.96 11.69
C PHE A 39 5.62 -16.69 11.47
N MET A 40 4.99 -15.58 11.11
CA MET A 40 5.64 -14.28 10.93
C MET A 40 6.33 -13.81 12.21
N PHE A 41 5.69 -13.91 13.39
CA PHE A 41 6.30 -13.47 14.64
C PHE A 41 7.47 -14.36 15.09
N ILE A 42 7.34 -15.67 14.90
CA ILE A 42 8.40 -16.62 15.28
C ILE A 42 9.62 -16.48 14.37
N ASN A 43 9.39 -16.30 13.08
CA ASN A 43 10.45 -16.25 12.06
C ASN A 43 10.76 -14.81 11.60
N PHE A 44 10.37 -13.80 12.38
CA PHE A 44 10.47 -12.40 11.96
C PHE A 44 11.90 -12.00 11.55
N ILE A 45 12.89 -12.39 12.34
CA ILE A 45 14.31 -12.07 12.05
C ILE A 45 14.75 -12.80 10.78
N ASP A 46 14.44 -14.07 10.67
CA ASP A 46 14.81 -14.89 9.51
C ASP A 46 14.17 -14.35 8.22
N MET A 47 12.88 -14.04 8.25
CA MET A 47 12.16 -13.45 7.12
C MET A 47 12.67 -12.05 6.76
N SER A 48 13.22 -11.31 7.72
CA SER A 48 13.72 -9.95 7.50
C SER A 48 15.20 -9.89 7.09
N THR A 49 16.00 -10.90 7.40
CA THR A 49 17.47 -10.85 7.24
C THR A 49 18.04 -11.96 6.37
N LEU A 50 17.47 -13.16 6.39
CA LEU A 50 18.02 -14.35 5.71
C LEU A 50 17.63 -14.47 4.24
N GLY A 51 16.85 -13.55 3.73
CA GLY A 51 16.74 -13.41 2.28
C GLY A 51 18.07 -13.16 1.57
N ILE A 52 19.09 -12.89 2.36
CA ILE A 52 20.49 -12.76 1.91
C ILE A 52 21.17 -14.13 1.74
N SER A 53 20.65 -15.21 2.32
CA SER A 53 21.16 -16.55 2.07
C SER A 53 20.57 -17.10 0.77
N GLU A 54 21.42 -17.67 -0.05
CA GLU A 54 21.28 -18.12 -1.44
C GLU A 54 19.99 -18.90 -1.83
N THR A 55 19.05 -19.10 -0.93
CA THR A 55 17.91 -20.00 -1.11
C THR A 55 16.53 -19.35 -1.12
N SER A 56 16.35 -18.07 -0.79
CA SER A 56 15.04 -17.48 -0.81
C SER A 56 14.94 -16.25 -1.73
N GLN A 57 14.61 -16.50 -2.96
CA GLN A 57 14.19 -15.48 -3.93
C GLN A 57 13.05 -14.63 -3.37
N PHE A 58 12.22 -15.21 -2.47
CA PHE A 58 11.12 -14.53 -1.79
C PHE A 58 11.55 -13.23 -1.06
N ALA A 59 12.64 -13.26 -0.30
CA ALA A 59 13.05 -12.07 0.43
C ALA A 59 13.62 -11.00 -0.48
N ASN A 60 14.27 -11.37 -1.58
CA ASN A 60 14.70 -10.42 -2.61
C ASN A 60 13.50 -9.78 -3.31
N ASP A 61 12.52 -10.57 -3.70
CA ASP A 61 11.39 -10.11 -4.49
C ASP A 61 10.36 -9.35 -3.64
N TRP A 62 10.22 -9.68 -2.35
CA TRP A 62 9.20 -9.10 -1.49
C TRP A 62 9.75 -8.23 -0.38
N THR A 63 10.69 -8.70 0.45
CA THR A 63 11.17 -7.94 1.60
C THR A 63 11.94 -6.70 1.16
N ILE A 64 12.95 -6.87 0.29
CA ILE A 64 13.76 -5.75 -0.23
C ILE A 64 12.89 -4.78 -1.01
N PHE A 65 12.03 -5.29 -1.90
CA PHE A 65 11.15 -4.48 -2.72
C PHE A 65 10.19 -3.64 -1.87
N TYR A 66 9.48 -4.23 -0.90
CA TYR A 66 8.54 -3.49 -0.05
C TYR A 66 9.24 -2.47 0.84
N TRP A 67 10.42 -2.76 1.39
CA TRP A 67 11.21 -1.79 2.13
C TRP A 67 11.63 -0.62 1.23
N ALA A 68 12.14 -0.89 0.04
CA ALA A 68 12.53 0.14 -0.92
C ALA A 68 11.34 1.00 -1.34
N TRP A 69 10.18 0.39 -1.58
CA TRP A 69 8.94 1.09 -1.90
C TRP A 69 8.54 2.06 -0.77
N TRP A 70 8.44 1.57 0.44
CA TRP A 70 8.03 2.42 1.58
C TRP A 70 9.04 3.52 1.85
N VAL A 71 10.33 3.27 1.72
CA VAL A 71 11.38 4.29 1.83
C VAL A 71 11.22 5.34 0.73
N ALA A 72 11.03 4.94 -0.53
CA ALA A 72 10.85 5.88 -1.64
C ALA A 72 9.56 6.72 -1.51
N PHE A 73 8.48 6.12 -1.02
CA PHE A 73 7.17 6.75 -0.88
C PHE A 73 7.04 7.61 0.38
N GLY A 74 7.88 7.37 1.37
CA GLY A 74 7.84 7.99 2.69
C GLY A 74 7.81 9.52 2.69
N PRO A 75 8.61 10.26 1.92
CA PRO A 75 8.57 11.72 1.91
C PRO A 75 7.20 12.29 1.53
N LEU A 76 6.55 11.70 0.51
CA LEU A 76 5.23 12.13 0.06
C LEU A 76 4.16 11.85 1.11
N VAL A 77 4.21 10.66 1.72
CA VAL A 77 3.29 10.27 2.80
C VAL A 77 3.52 11.12 4.04
N ALA A 78 4.77 11.42 4.40
CA ALA A 78 5.10 12.26 5.54
C ALA A 78 4.52 13.68 5.39
N LEU A 79 4.63 14.27 4.21
CA LEU A 79 4.05 15.60 3.91
C LEU A 79 2.52 15.57 3.99
N PHE A 80 1.88 14.51 3.51
CA PHE A 80 0.44 14.32 3.63
C PHE A 80 0.01 14.18 5.09
N ILE A 81 0.67 13.32 5.84
CA ILE A 81 0.37 13.06 7.25
C ILE A 81 0.57 14.32 8.09
N ALA A 82 1.66 15.06 7.90
CA ALA A 82 1.92 16.31 8.60
C ALA A 82 0.76 17.32 8.42
N ARG A 83 0.13 17.34 7.25
CA ARG A 83 -0.99 18.22 6.97
C ARG A 83 -2.30 17.78 7.62
N VAL A 84 -2.61 16.49 7.60
CA VAL A 84 -3.88 15.98 8.13
C VAL A 84 -3.87 15.76 9.64
N SER A 85 -2.71 15.74 10.27
CA SER A 85 -2.54 15.51 11.72
C SER A 85 -2.49 16.76 12.58
N LYS A 86 -2.87 17.90 12.02
CA LYS A 86 -2.89 19.18 12.76
C LYS A 86 -3.70 19.04 14.06
N GLY A 87 -3.09 19.39 15.19
CA GLY A 87 -3.70 19.32 16.52
C GLY A 87 -3.58 17.97 17.21
N ARG A 88 -2.86 16.99 16.62
CA ARG A 88 -2.56 15.70 17.26
C ARG A 88 -1.12 15.69 17.80
N THR A 89 -0.89 14.90 18.82
CA THR A 89 0.46 14.66 19.34
C THR A 89 1.22 13.68 18.44
N ILE A 90 2.55 13.78 18.43
CA ILE A 90 3.44 12.86 17.70
C ILE A 90 3.19 11.41 18.15
N ARG A 91 2.96 11.20 19.45
CA ARG A 91 2.68 9.87 20.01
C ARG A 91 1.38 9.27 19.46
N GLU A 92 0.29 10.03 19.46
CA GLU A 92 -0.98 9.58 18.86
C GLU A 92 -0.83 9.25 17.39
N LEU A 93 -0.05 10.03 16.66
CA LEU A 93 0.22 9.82 15.26
C LEU A 93 0.98 8.52 15.01
N ILE A 94 2.04 8.26 15.77
CA ILE A 94 2.82 7.02 15.67
C ILE A 94 1.93 5.81 15.96
N TYR A 95 1.17 5.83 17.07
CA TYR A 95 0.26 4.73 17.39
C TYR A 95 -0.80 4.52 16.32
N ALA A 96 -1.40 5.59 15.79
CA ALA A 96 -2.42 5.48 14.76
C ALA A 96 -1.85 4.85 13.48
N MET A 97 -0.68 5.27 13.02
CA MET A 97 -0.04 4.73 11.82
C MET A 97 0.36 3.27 11.98
N LEU A 98 0.98 2.92 13.12
CA LEU A 98 1.40 1.54 13.36
C LEU A 98 0.21 0.60 13.52
N LEU A 99 -0.79 0.98 14.30
CA LEU A 99 -1.89 0.10 14.66
C LEU A 99 -2.91 -0.02 13.52
N PHE A 100 -3.46 1.10 13.05
CA PHE A 100 -4.50 1.05 12.00
C PHE A 100 -3.93 0.70 10.63
N GLY A 101 -2.72 1.12 10.31
CA GLY A 101 -2.05 0.73 9.06
C GLY A 101 -1.81 -0.78 9.01
N SER A 102 -1.21 -1.35 10.06
CA SER A 102 -0.95 -2.79 10.13
C SER A 102 -2.23 -3.62 10.16
N LEU A 103 -3.21 -3.22 10.98
CA LEU A 103 -4.49 -3.94 11.04
C LEU A 103 -5.22 -3.95 9.70
N GLY A 104 -5.26 -2.81 9.00
CA GLY A 104 -5.87 -2.72 7.68
C GLY A 104 -5.19 -3.66 6.69
N THR A 105 -3.86 -3.61 6.62
CA THR A 105 -3.07 -4.48 5.76
C THR A 105 -3.29 -5.96 6.09
N TRP A 106 -3.23 -6.33 7.36
CA TRP A 106 -3.44 -7.72 7.79
C TRP A 106 -4.83 -8.22 7.44
N LEU A 107 -5.89 -7.43 7.65
CA LEU A 107 -7.26 -7.83 7.28
C LEU A 107 -7.38 -8.16 5.78
N PHE A 108 -6.81 -7.32 4.91
CA PHE A 108 -6.83 -7.57 3.48
C PHE A 108 -6.05 -8.83 3.10
N TYR A 109 -4.81 -8.96 3.57
CA TYR A 109 -3.98 -10.11 3.23
C TYR A 109 -4.49 -11.42 3.84
N MET A 110 -5.02 -11.38 5.05
CA MET A 110 -5.55 -12.59 5.69
C MET A 110 -6.80 -13.11 4.99
N ILE A 111 -7.73 -12.22 4.65
CA ILE A 111 -9.00 -12.64 4.06
C ILE A 111 -8.81 -13.01 2.58
N LEU A 112 -8.25 -12.10 1.77
CA LEU A 112 -8.06 -12.36 0.35
C LEU A 112 -6.96 -13.39 0.09
N GLY A 113 -5.85 -13.30 0.84
CA GLY A 113 -4.77 -14.28 0.76
C GLY A 113 -5.21 -15.66 1.24
N GLY A 114 -5.89 -15.75 2.38
CA GLY A 114 -6.43 -17.02 2.87
C GLY A 114 -7.42 -17.67 1.90
N TYR A 115 -8.28 -16.86 1.27
CA TYR A 115 -9.17 -17.35 0.22
C TYR A 115 -8.40 -17.87 -1.00
N SER A 116 -7.40 -17.14 -1.46
CA SER A 116 -6.58 -17.55 -2.61
C SER A 116 -5.74 -18.80 -2.32
N MET A 117 -5.22 -18.94 -1.11
CA MET A 117 -4.50 -20.14 -0.68
C MET A 117 -5.42 -21.39 -0.64
N ASP A 118 -6.66 -21.23 -0.22
CA ASP A 118 -7.65 -22.33 -0.25
C ASP A 118 -7.96 -22.77 -1.69
N LEU A 119 -8.07 -21.82 -2.62
CA LEU A 119 -8.25 -22.15 -4.05
C LEU A 119 -7.07 -22.93 -4.63
N ASP A 120 -5.85 -22.55 -4.26
CA ASP A 120 -4.62 -23.24 -4.69
C ASP A 120 -4.53 -24.65 -4.09
N GLN A 121 -4.79 -24.80 -2.79
CA GLN A 121 -4.81 -26.10 -2.12
C GLN A 121 -5.85 -27.06 -2.67
N LYS A 122 -7.01 -26.56 -3.08
CA LYS A 122 -8.08 -27.32 -3.71
C LYS A 122 -7.86 -27.56 -5.20
N GLN A 123 -6.77 -27.07 -5.76
CA GLN A 123 -6.45 -27.15 -7.19
C GLN A 123 -7.54 -26.56 -8.10
N ILE A 124 -8.30 -25.59 -7.58
CA ILE A 124 -9.31 -24.85 -8.35
C ILE A 124 -8.64 -23.79 -9.23
N LEU A 125 -7.60 -23.14 -8.68
CA LEU A 125 -6.82 -22.12 -9.37
C LEU A 125 -5.36 -22.22 -8.88
N GLU A 126 -4.43 -22.43 -9.80
CA GLU A 126 -2.99 -22.46 -9.48
C GLU A 126 -2.48 -21.03 -9.22
N VAL A 127 -2.60 -20.56 -7.97
CA VAL A 127 -2.16 -19.23 -7.57
C VAL A 127 -0.65 -19.15 -7.42
N SER A 128 -0.01 -20.24 -7.00
CA SER A 128 1.44 -20.35 -6.78
C SER A 128 2.26 -20.36 -8.08
N SER A 129 1.66 -20.74 -9.21
CA SER A 129 2.33 -20.87 -10.51
C SER A 129 2.27 -19.62 -11.39
N VAL A 130 2.35 -18.41 -10.80
CA VAL A 130 2.30 -17.13 -11.54
C VAL A 130 3.55 -16.91 -12.42
N THR A 131 3.87 -17.86 -13.26
CA THR A 131 5.01 -17.80 -14.20
C THR A 131 4.57 -17.38 -15.61
N GLY A 132 3.62 -16.50 -15.77
CA GLY A 132 3.20 -16.06 -17.11
C GLY A 132 1.98 -15.16 -17.15
N SER A 133 1.20 -15.13 -16.11
CA SER A 133 0.08 -14.19 -15.96
C SER A 133 0.50 -12.98 -15.13
N SER A 134 -0.02 -11.79 -15.47
CA SER A 134 0.22 -10.62 -14.63
C SER A 134 -0.46 -10.80 -13.26
N HIS A 135 0.07 -10.16 -12.24
CA HIS A 135 -0.59 -10.15 -10.91
C HIS A 135 -2.04 -9.63 -10.97
N ALA A 136 -2.34 -8.76 -11.94
CA ALA A 136 -3.68 -8.25 -12.18
C ALA A 136 -4.61 -9.35 -12.72
N ASP A 137 -4.15 -10.15 -13.66
CA ASP A 137 -4.93 -11.27 -14.22
C ASP A 137 -5.23 -12.31 -13.14
N MET A 138 -4.28 -12.58 -12.26
CA MET A 138 -4.48 -13.49 -11.14
C MET A 138 -5.54 -12.96 -10.17
N ALA A 139 -5.50 -11.68 -9.80
CA ALA A 139 -6.51 -11.05 -8.95
C ALA A 139 -7.92 -11.14 -9.58
N ILE A 140 -8.02 -10.90 -10.89
CA ILE A 140 -9.28 -11.05 -11.65
C ILE A 140 -9.76 -12.51 -11.60
N ASN A 141 -8.88 -13.48 -11.82
CA ASN A 141 -9.21 -14.87 -11.82
C ASN A 141 -9.70 -15.34 -10.43
N ILE A 142 -9.05 -14.89 -9.34
CA ILE A 142 -9.50 -15.17 -7.97
C ILE A 142 -10.91 -14.61 -7.73
N VAL A 143 -11.18 -13.36 -8.13
CA VAL A 143 -12.51 -12.76 -7.96
C VAL A 143 -13.57 -13.50 -8.78
N LYS A 144 -13.23 -14.00 -9.96
CA LYS A 144 -14.14 -14.79 -10.81
C LYS A 144 -14.49 -16.17 -10.24
N THR A 145 -13.76 -16.70 -9.27
CA THR A 145 -14.16 -17.94 -8.58
C THR A 145 -15.28 -17.74 -7.58
N MET A 146 -15.63 -16.49 -7.25
CA MET A 146 -16.70 -16.16 -6.30
C MET A 146 -18.09 -16.32 -6.94
N PRO A 147 -19.13 -16.64 -6.14
CA PRO A 147 -20.50 -16.63 -6.64
C PRO A 147 -20.87 -15.24 -7.17
N LEU A 148 -21.67 -15.21 -8.23
CA LEU A 148 -22.01 -13.97 -8.96
C LEU A 148 -20.74 -13.24 -9.48
N ASP A 149 -19.84 -14.00 -10.08
CA ASP A 149 -18.52 -13.60 -10.58
C ASP A 149 -18.48 -12.21 -11.24
N ASN A 150 -19.37 -11.94 -12.16
CA ASN A 150 -19.46 -10.65 -12.84
C ASN A 150 -19.81 -9.50 -11.89
N LEU A 151 -20.71 -9.73 -10.94
CA LEU A 151 -21.07 -8.71 -9.94
C LEU A 151 -19.90 -8.45 -8.99
N MET A 152 -19.24 -9.50 -8.50
CA MET A 152 -18.06 -9.36 -7.64
C MET A 152 -16.93 -8.65 -8.36
N LEU A 153 -16.71 -8.95 -9.63
CA LEU A 153 -15.72 -8.27 -10.45
C LEU A 153 -16.04 -6.76 -10.63
N ILE A 154 -17.30 -6.42 -10.89
CA ILE A 154 -17.72 -5.01 -10.99
C ILE A 154 -17.49 -4.29 -9.66
N ILE A 155 -17.87 -4.87 -8.52
CA ILE A 155 -17.65 -4.29 -7.20
C ILE A 155 -16.15 -4.08 -6.94
N PHE A 156 -15.33 -5.09 -7.23
CA PHE A 156 -13.88 -5.02 -7.10
C PHE A 156 -13.27 -3.92 -7.96
N CYS A 157 -13.69 -3.80 -9.22
CA CYS A 157 -13.26 -2.72 -10.11
C CYS A 157 -13.66 -1.33 -9.58
N ILE A 158 -14.89 -1.17 -9.07
CA ILE A 158 -15.35 0.10 -8.48
C ILE A 158 -14.49 0.48 -7.28
N ILE A 159 -14.25 -0.46 -6.36
CA ILE A 159 -13.39 -0.24 -5.18
C ILE A 159 -11.99 0.20 -5.63
N THR A 160 -11.40 -0.50 -6.59
CA THR A 160 -10.05 -0.20 -7.10
C THR A 160 -9.97 1.17 -7.75
N ILE A 161 -10.94 1.54 -8.59
CA ILE A 161 -10.99 2.85 -9.25
C ILE A 161 -11.12 3.97 -8.22
N ILE A 162 -12.00 3.82 -7.23
CA ILE A 162 -12.17 4.84 -6.18
C ILE A 162 -10.90 4.97 -5.34
N PHE A 163 -10.27 3.84 -4.99
CA PHE A 163 -9.02 3.82 -4.22
C PHE A 163 -7.88 4.55 -4.95
N VAL A 164 -7.66 4.23 -6.22
CA VAL A 164 -6.65 4.90 -7.05
C VAL A 164 -6.95 6.38 -7.19
N THR A 165 -8.20 6.74 -7.47
CA THR A 165 -8.63 8.14 -7.62
C THR A 165 -8.39 8.96 -6.35
N THR A 166 -8.76 8.44 -5.18
CA THR A 166 -8.56 9.15 -3.90
C THR A 166 -7.09 9.28 -3.53
N SER A 167 -6.28 8.28 -3.86
CA SER A 167 -4.83 8.29 -3.64
C SER A 167 -4.15 9.34 -4.53
N TYR A 168 -4.43 9.32 -5.83
CA TYR A 168 -3.83 10.27 -6.78
C TYR A 168 -4.26 11.71 -6.52
N ASP A 169 -5.52 11.92 -6.15
CA ASP A 169 -5.99 13.26 -5.77
C ASP A 169 -5.25 13.80 -4.55
N SER A 170 -5.06 12.97 -3.53
CA SER A 170 -4.30 13.34 -2.32
C SER A 170 -2.83 13.64 -2.63
N MET A 171 -2.18 12.82 -3.45
CA MET A 171 -0.80 13.00 -3.86
C MET A 171 -0.61 14.25 -4.73
N SER A 172 -1.47 14.46 -5.73
CA SER A 172 -1.42 15.64 -6.58
C SER A 172 -1.58 16.93 -5.79
N PHE A 173 -2.45 16.91 -4.78
CA PHE A 173 -2.64 18.03 -3.87
C PHE A 173 -1.36 18.32 -3.06
N VAL A 174 -0.74 17.31 -2.45
CA VAL A 174 0.46 17.47 -1.65
C VAL A 174 1.62 18.00 -2.47
N ILE A 175 1.87 17.43 -3.66
CA ILE A 175 2.93 17.89 -4.55
C ILE A 175 2.67 19.32 -5.01
N ALA A 176 1.46 19.64 -5.46
CA ALA A 176 1.09 20.97 -5.91
C ALA A 176 1.28 22.03 -4.80
N TYR A 177 0.93 21.68 -3.56
CA TYR A 177 1.09 22.56 -2.41
C TYR A 177 2.56 22.91 -2.14
N HIS A 178 3.47 21.94 -2.22
CA HIS A 178 4.89 22.14 -1.90
C HIS A 178 5.68 22.79 -3.05
N VAL A 179 5.23 22.64 -4.29
CA VAL A 179 5.89 23.25 -5.46
C VAL A 179 5.43 24.68 -5.70
N GLN A 180 4.27 25.07 -5.20
CA GLN A 180 3.72 26.41 -5.40
C GLN A 180 4.46 27.44 -4.54
N LYS A 181 4.98 28.50 -5.17
CA LYS A 181 5.54 29.67 -4.47
C LYS A 181 4.42 30.46 -3.78
N ASN A 182 4.71 31.01 -2.57
CA ASN A 182 3.81 31.90 -1.83
C ASN A 182 2.45 31.29 -1.41
N THR A 183 2.41 30.01 -1.11
CA THR A 183 1.25 29.44 -0.43
C THR A 183 1.24 29.91 1.02
N SER A 184 0.14 30.54 1.46
CA SER A 184 -0.10 30.74 2.89
C SER A 184 -0.17 29.37 3.56
N VAL A 185 0.27 29.24 4.81
CA VAL A 185 0.28 27.98 5.57
C VAL A 185 -1.08 27.26 5.59
N THR A 186 -2.15 28.00 5.30
CA THR A 186 -3.54 27.51 5.27
C THR A 186 -4.18 27.53 3.88
N GLY A 187 -3.44 27.96 2.85
CA GLY A 187 -3.98 28.09 1.48
C GLY A 187 -4.02 26.77 0.72
N ASP A 188 -5.01 26.62 -0.14
CA ASP A 188 -5.06 25.50 -1.08
C ASP A 188 -4.19 25.77 -2.32
N PRO A 189 -3.56 24.77 -2.92
CA PRO A 189 -2.80 24.95 -4.16
C PRO A 189 -3.72 25.31 -5.32
N SER A 190 -3.16 25.96 -6.32
CA SER A 190 -3.94 26.33 -7.52
C SER A 190 -4.51 25.11 -8.20
N LYS A 191 -5.75 25.22 -8.70
CA LYS A 191 -6.44 24.11 -9.39
C LYS A 191 -5.66 23.62 -10.62
N HIS A 192 -5.00 24.52 -11.33
CA HIS A 192 -4.22 24.18 -12.52
C HIS A 192 -2.97 23.36 -12.17
N LEU A 193 -2.26 23.74 -11.11
CA LEU A 193 -1.08 23.00 -10.66
C LEU A 193 -1.44 21.62 -10.13
N ARG A 194 -2.55 21.52 -9.41
CA ARG A 194 -3.08 20.24 -8.94
C ARG A 194 -3.49 19.33 -10.10
N LEU A 195 -4.19 19.88 -11.10
CA LEU A 195 -4.55 19.15 -12.31
C LEU A 195 -3.31 18.68 -13.08
N PHE A 196 -2.31 19.54 -13.23
CA PHE A 196 -1.05 19.18 -13.88
C PHE A 196 -0.40 17.96 -13.20
N TRP A 197 -0.26 18.00 -11.87
CA TRP A 197 0.32 16.88 -11.13
C TRP A 197 -0.55 15.61 -11.16
N ALA A 198 -1.87 15.74 -11.14
CA ALA A 198 -2.76 14.58 -11.29
C ALA A 198 -2.58 13.90 -12.65
N ILE A 199 -2.41 14.68 -13.73
CA ILE A 199 -2.14 14.17 -15.07
C ILE A 199 -0.76 13.49 -15.13
N VAL A 200 0.27 14.12 -14.59
CA VAL A 200 1.63 13.55 -14.55
C VAL A 200 1.65 12.22 -13.79
N LEU A 201 1.01 12.17 -12.61
CA LEU A 201 0.89 10.97 -11.80
C LEU A 201 0.11 9.84 -12.49
N GLY A 202 -0.83 10.16 -13.37
CA GLY A 202 -1.58 9.18 -14.15
C GLY A 202 -0.84 8.71 -15.41
N ILE A 203 -0.27 9.64 -16.17
CA ILE A 203 0.38 9.33 -17.46
C ILE A 203 1.69 8.55 -17.27
N LEU A 204 2.49 8.92 -16.26
CA LEU A 204 3.81 8.30 -16.07
C LEU A 204 3.72 6.79 -15.81
N PRO A 205 2.91 6.29 -14.84
CA PRO A 205 2.74 4.85 -14.67
C PRO A 205 2.10 4.17 -15.89
N ALA A 206 1.11 4.82 -16.55
CA ALA A 206 0.49 4.28 -17.73
C ALA A 206 1.51 4.10 -18.88
N ALA A 207 2.39 5.06 -19.08
CA ALA A 207 3.46 4.96 -20.08
C ALA A 207 4.45 3.83 -19.72
N LEU A 208 4.82 3.70 -18.44
CA LEU A 208 5.69 2.60 -17.99
C LEU A 208 5.05 1.23 -18.23
N ILE A 209 3.76 1.08 -17.98
CA ILE A 209 3.03 -0.18 -18.23
C ILE A 209 3.00 -0.52 -19.73
N ILE A 210 2.81 0.49 -20.59
CA ILE A 210 2.69 0.29 -22.05
C ILE A 210 4.06 0.03 -22.71
N TYR A 211 5.10 0.74 -22.29
CA TYR A 211 6.39 0.77 -22.99
C TYR A 211 7.50 -0.03 -22.31
N SER A 212 7.32 -0.43 -21.05
CA SER A 212 8.32 -1.20 -20.31
C SER A 212 7.73 -2.45 -19.67
N SER A 213 8.59 -3.43 -19.36
CA SER A 213 8.20 -4.55 -18.51
C SER A 213 7.96 -4.05 -17.07
N HIS A 214 7.10 -4.74 -16.33
CA HIS A 214 6.83 -4.44 -14.91
C HIS A 214 8.12 -4.32 -14.08
N GLY A 215 9.18 -5.09 -14.42
CA GLY A 215 10.48 -5.06 -13.74
C GLY A 215 11.11 -3.67 -13.73
N VAL A 216 11.10 -2.95 -14.84
CA VAL A 216 11.73 -1.61 -14.92
C VAL A 216 11.10 -0.60 -13.96
N ALA A 217 9.77 -0.64 -13.78
CA ALA A 217 9.10 0.25 -12.84
C ALA A 217 9.50 -0.06 -11.39
N LEU A 218 9.65 -1.34 -11.05
CA LEU A 218 10.09 -1.78 -9.73
C LEU A 218 11.55 -1.39 -9.47
N ASP A 219 12.44 -1.56 -10.45
CA ASP A 219 13.84 -1.19 -10.34
C ASP A 219 14.03 0.32 -10.13
N LEU A 220 13.23 1.16 -10.78
CA LEU A 220 13.24 2.61 -10.59
C LEU A 220 12.85 3.00 -9.15
N ILE A 221 11.90 2.29 -8.53
CA ILE A 221 11.52 2.53 -7.13
C ILE A 221 12.66 2.17 -6.19
N ILE A 222 13.31 1.04 -6.40
CA ILE A 222 14.48 0.61 -5.62
C ILE A 222 15.60 1.64 -5.74
N LEU A 223 15.92 2.07 -6.96
CA LEU A 223 16.95 3.08 -7.19
C LEU A 223 16.64 4.40 -6.50
N ALA A 224 15.38 4.86 -6.54
CA ALA A 224 14.94 6.08 -5.86
C ALA A 224 15.03 5.99 -4.34
N SER A 225 14.96 4.80 -3.75
CA SER A 225 15.05 4.60 -2.31
C SER A 225 16.47 4.77 -1.76
N VAL A 226 17.51 4.50 -2.56
CA VAL A 226 18.92 4.49 -2.12
C VAL A 226 19.36 5.78 -1.42
N PRO A 227 19.17 6.99 -1.99
CA PRO A 227 19.56 8.23 -1.29
C PRO A 227 18.76 8.47 -0.01
N LEU A 228 17.52 7.99 0.06
CA LEU A 228 16.64 8.18 1.20
C LEU A 228 17.06 7.34 2.41
N ILE A 229 17.73 6.21 2.21
CA ILE A 229 18.31 5.41 3.30
C ILE A 229 19.29 6.23 4.14
N ILE A 230 19.99 7.18 3.52
CA ILE A 230 20.93 8.07 4.23
C ILE A 230 20.17 9.27 4.82
N ILE A 231 19.21 9.82 4.09
CA ILE A 231 18.46 11.02 4.49
C ILE A 231 17.61 10.77 5.73
N TYR A 232 16.91 9.63 5.84
CA TYR A 232 16.03 9.34 6.98
C TYR A 232 16.74 9.29 8.35
N PRO A 233 17.89 8.62 8.51
CA PRO A 233 18.64 8.70 9.76
C PRO A 233 19.07 10.12 10.11
N LEU A 234 19.47 10.94 9.14
CA LEU A 234 19.82 12.34 9.36
C LEU A 234 18.62 13.16 9.83
N MET A 235 17.44 12.96 9.24
CA MET A 235 16.19 13.57 9.68
C MET A 235 15.82 13.15 11.10
N ALA A 236 15.95 11.86 11.43
CA ALA A 236 15.68 11.35 12.77
C ALA A 236 16.60 11.99 13.82
N ILE A 237 17.90 12.10 13.52
CA ILE A 237 18.87 12.75 14.42
C ILE A 237 18.52 14.24 14.59
N SER A 238 18.12 14.93 13.52
CA SER A 238 17.70 16.33 13.58
C SER A 238 16.49 16.51 14.49
N LEU A 239 15.47 15.69 14.31
CA LEU A 239 14.25 15.71 15.12
C LEU A 239 14.55 15.42 16.61
N MET A 240 15.41 14.44 16.89
CA MET A 240 15.80 14.14 18.27
C MET A 240 16.52 15.31 18.95
N LYS A 241 17.40 16.02 18.23
CA LYS A 241 18.07 17.23 18.76
C LYS A 241 17.07 18.34 19.05
N GLU A 242 16.11 18.57 18.18
CA GLU A 242 15.08 19.57 18.37
C GLU A 242 14.22 19.28 19.61
N LEU A 243 13.73 18.03 19.74
CA LEU A 243 12.93 17.61 20.90
C LEU A 243 13.69 17.66 22.24
N ILE A 244 15.01 17.50 22.23
CA ILE A 244 15.85 17.65 23.45
C ILE A 244 15.97 19.13 23.80
N ASN A 245 16.19 19.98 22.80
CA ASN A 245 16.36 21.43 23.01
C ASN A 245 15.07 22.12 23.46
N GLU A 246 13.89 21.62 23.06
CA GLU A 246 12.60 22.15 23.54
C GLU A 246 12.29 21.80 25.01
N LYS A 247 13.01 20.82 25.61
CA LYS A 247 12.83 20.42 26.99
C LYS A 247 13.78 21.14 27.96
N THR A 248 14.76 21.84 27.45
CA THR A 248 15.70 22.69 28.21
C THR A 248 15.27 24.15 28.16
#